data_4b6cccebc5e22ca8ffc368c069071a45
#
_entry.id   4b6cccebc5e22ca8ffc368c069071a45
#
_cell.length_a   1.000
_cell.length_b   1.000
_cell.length_c   1.000
_cell.angle_alpha   90.00
_cell.angle_beta   90.00
_cell.angle_gamma   90.00
#
_symmetry.space_group_name_H-M   'P 1'
#
loop_
_entity.id
_entity.type
_entity.pdbx_description
1 polymer ?
#
loop_
_entity_poly.entity_id
_entity_poly.type
_entity_poly.pdbx_seq_one_letter_code
_entity_poly.pdbx_strand_id
1 'polypeptide(L)'
;MLEANDHFGKFEFRPLEPGFGVTIGNALRRILLSSLEGYAINTIRIAGVEHEFSSVPGVKEDVTNIILNLKQVRFKQVVEEFENEKVSITVENSTEFKAGDIGKYLTGFEVLNPELVICHLDAKASMQIDITINKGRGYVPAEENREFCTDVNVLPIDSIYTPIRNVKYSVEPYRVEQKTDYDKLSLEVTTDGSISPKDALKEAAKILIYHFMLFSDEKITLENPDQEGNQEFDEEVLHMRQLLKTKLVDMNLSVRALNCLKAADVETLGDLVQYNKTDLLKFRNFGKKSLSELDDLLEGLNLSFGTDISKYKLDKD
;
A
#
# COMPACT_ATOMS: atom_id res chain seq x y z
N MET A 1 11.39 12.80 -13.51
CA MET A 1 10.16 12.55 -14.31
C MET A 1 10.15 13.55 -15.44
N LEU A 2 10.09 13.08 -16.69
CA LEU A 2 10.13 13.97 -17.88
C LEU A 2 8.72 14.33 -18.35
N GLU A 3 7.85 13.33 -18.45
CA GLU A 3 6.46 13.47 -18.86
C GLU A 3 5.60 12.53 -18.02
N ALA A 4 4.43 12.96 -17.60
CA ALA A 4 3.44 12.11 -16.97
C ALA A 4 2.04 12.65 -17.20
N ASN A 5 1.14 11.73 -17.55
CA ASN A 5 -0.31 11.91 -17.49
C ASN A 5 -0.91 10.70 -16.72
N ASP A 6 -2.22 10.61 -16.66
CA ASP A 6 -2.91 9.56 -15.87
C ASP A 6 -2.64 8.13 -16.39
N HIS A 7 -2.27 7.98 -17.67
CA HIS A 7 -2.06 6.68 -18.31
C HIS A 7 -0.63 6.41 -18.77
N PHE A 8 0.21 7.44 -18.84
CA PHE A 8 1.56 7.32 -19.35
C PHE A 8 2.55 8.11 -18.49
N GLY A 9 3.72 7.52 -18.23
CA GLY A 9 4.82 8.18 -17.52
C GLY A 9 6.17 7.83 -18.13
N LYS A 10 6.98 8.85 -18.33
CA LYS A 10 8.39 8.71 -18.73
C LYS A 10 9.29 9.21 -17.61
N PHE A 11 10.09 8.30 -17.08
CA PHE A 11 10.99 8.52 -15.96
C PHE A 11 12.44 8.40 -16.42
N GLU A 12 13.29 9.26 -15.89
CA GLU A 12 14.73 9.24 -16.15
C GLU A 12 15.48 9.18 -14.82
N PHE A 13 16.40 8.24 -14.72
CA PHE A 13 17.27 8.02 -13.56
C PHE A 13 18.72 8.14 -14.01
N ARG A 14 19.40 9.14 -13.46
CA ARG A 14 20.82 9.42 -13.77
C ARG A 14 21.46 10.28 -12.66
N PRO A 15 22.76 10.13 -12.38
CA PRO A 15 23.63 9.07 -12.87
C PRO A 15 23.39 7.76 -12.12
N LEU A 16 23.55 6.62 -12.78
CA LEU A 16 23.63 5.29 -12.19
C LEU A 16 25.05 4.74 -12.43
N GLU A 17 25.56 3.94 -11.53
CA GLU A 17 26.83 3.27 -11.74
C GLU A 17 26.77 2.30 -12.93
N PRO A 18 27.92 2.01 -13.60
CA PRO A 18 27.96 1.16 -14.76
C PRO A 18 27.31 -0.21 -14.54
N GLY A 19 26.38 -0.58 -15.42
CA GLY A 19 25.66 -1.85 -15.39
C GLY A 19 24.37 -1.85 -14.53
N PHE A 20 24.20 -0.90 -13.61
CA PHE A 20 22.98 -0.82 -12.79
C PHE A 20 21.75 -0.40 -13.59
N GLY A 21 21.91 0.34 -14.68
CA GLY A 21 20.81 0.73 -15.54
C GLY A 21 20.03 -0.47 -16.07
N VAL A 22 20.72 -1.49 -16.57
CA VAL A 22 20.09 -2.73 -17.08
C VAL A 22 19.47 -3.54 -15.95
N THR A 23 20.19 -3.70 -14.82
CA THR A 23 19.74 -4.48 -13.67
C THR A 23 18.44 -3.91 -13.09
N ILE A 24 18.42 -2.61 -12.81
CA ILE A 24 17.26 -1.92 -12.23
C ILE A 24 16.13 -1.86 -13.25
N GLY A 25 16.43 -1.50 -14.50
CA GLY A 25 15.41 -1.38 -15.56
C GLY A 25 14.67 -2.70 -15.81
N ASN A 26 15.40 -3.82 -15.88
CA ASN A 26 14.81 -5.14 -16.05
C ASN A 26 14.04 -5.59 -14.82
N ALA A 27 14.55 -5.38 -13.62
CA ALA A 27 13.86 -5.73 -12.38
C ALA A 27 12.53 -4.97 -12.25
N LEU A 28 12.55 -3.64 -12.41
CA LEU A 28 11.34 -2.81 -12.36
C LEU A 28 10.34 -3.22 -13.44
N ARG A 29 10.80 -3.45 -14.69
CA ARG A 29 9.93 -3.88 -15.78
C ARG A 29 9.21 -5.19 -15.44
N ARG A 30 9.91 -6.17 -14.90
CA ARG A 30 9.32 -7.46 -14.53
C ARG A 30 8.28 -7.32 -13.43
N ILE A 31 8.59 -6.59 -12.36
CA ILE A 31 7.67 -6.38 -11.24
C ILE A 31 6.44 -5.58 -11.68
N LEU A 32 6.62 -4.51 -12.47
CA LEU A 32 5.51 -3.73 -13.00
C LEU A 32 4.53 -4.59 -13.79
N LEU A 33 5.01 -5.49 -14.64
CA LEU A 33 4.15 -6.31 -15.52
C LEU A 33 3.48 -7.49 -14.81
N SER A 34 4.02 -7.98 -13.68
CA SER A 34 3.54 -9.24 -13.07
C SER A 34 3.08 -9.14 -11.62
N SER A 35 3.52 -8.13 -10.86
CA SER A 35 3.42 -8.20 -9.41
C SER A 35 2.57 -7.12 -8.76
N LEU A 36 2.09 -6.16 -9.53
CA LEU A 36 1.16 -5.15 -9.04
C LEU A 36 -0.24 -5.75 -8.87
N GLU A 37 -0.92 -5.28 -7.84
CA GLU A 37 -2.30 -5.64 -7.55
C GLU A 37 -3.27 -4.83 -8.42
N GLY A 38 -4.42 -5.42 -8.71
CA GLY A 38 -5.50 -4.77 -9.43
C GLY A 38 -6.82 -5.49 -9.22
N TYR A 39 -7.84 -5.09 -9.95
CA TYR A 39 -9.19 -5.58 -9.83
C TYR A 39 -9.69 -6.11 -11.17
N ALA A 40 -10.32 -7.28 -11.15
CA ALA A 40 -10.89 -7.90 -12.34
C ALA A 40 -12.11 -8.74 -11.99
N ILE A 41 -12.89 -9.07 -13.00
CA ILE A 41 -13.99 -10.04 -12.88
C ILE A 41 -13.36 -11.44 -12.80
N ASN A 42 -13.75 -12.24 -11.80
CA ASN A 42 -13.30 -13.62 -11.62
C ASN A 42 -14.38 -14.64 -11.93
N THR A 43 -15.65 -14.30 -11.66
CA THR A 43 -16.78 -15.22 -11.93
C THR A 43 -17.96 -14.44 -12.48
N ILE A 44 -18.72 -15.10 -13.34
CA ILE A 44 -19.99 -14.62 -13.86
C ILE A 44 -21.07 -15.68 -13.77
N ARG A 45 -22.31 -15.25 -13.72
CA ARG A 45 -23.48 -16.11 -13.85
C ARG A 45 -24.49 -15.42 -14.75
N ILE A 46 -24.90 -16.08 -15.82
CA ILE A 46 -25.94 -15.59 -16.72
C ILE A 46 -27.17 -16.47 -16.56
N ALA A 47 -28.34 -15.89 -16.38
CA ALA A 47 -29.57 -16.65 -16.21
C ALA A 47 -29.87 -17.50 -17.44
N GLY A 48 -30.09 -18.82 -17.23
CA GLY A 48 -30.37 -19.78 -18.32
C GLY A 48 -29.13 -20.29 -19.05
N VAL A 49 -27.92 -19.99 -18.57
CA VAL A 49 -26.65 -20.47 -19.14
C VAL A 49 -26.00 -21.46 -18.17
N GLU A 50 -25.63 -22.63 -18.68
CA GLU A 50 -24.97 -23.69 -17.89
C GLU A 50 -23.47 -23.83 -18.20
N HIS A 51 -23.03 -23.39 -19.39
CA HIS A 51 -21.63 -23.47 -19.82
C HIS A 51 -21.26 -22.35 -20.81
N GLU A 52 -19.98 -22.10 -20.97
CA GLU A 52 -19.44 -21.01 -21.78
C GLU A 52 -19.71 -21.10 -23.29
N PHE A 53 -20.04 -22.29 -23.80
CA PHE A 53 -20.35 -22.50 -25.22
C PHE A 53 -21.85 -22.36 -25.53
N SER A 54 -22.64 -21.86 -24.59
CA SER A 54 -24.06 -21.60 -24.77
C SER A 54 -24.30 -20.29 -25.52
N SER A 55 -25.53 -20.13 -26.02
CA SER A 55 -26.07 -18.87 -26.52
C SER A 55 -27.18 -18.35 -25.61
N VAL A 56 -27.31 -17.04 -25.51
CA VAL A 56 -28.40 -16.39 -24.75
C VAL A 56 -29.50 -15.99 -25.71
N PRO A 57 -30.75 -16.39 -25.50
CA PRO A 57 -31.85 -16.03 -26.40
C PRO A 57 -32.00 -14.51 -26.50
N GLY A 58 -32.02 -13.99 -27.73
CA GLY A 58 -32.15 -12.56 -28.01
C GLY A 58 -30.87 -11.74 -27.83
N VAL A 59 -29.72 -12.40 -27.61
CA VAL A 59 -28.39 -11.77 -27.64
C VAL A 59 -27.65 -12.24 -28.89
N LYS A 60 -26.99 -11.34 -29.57
CA LYS A 60 -26.29 -11.60 -30.83
C LYS A 60 -25.01 -12.39 -30.63
N GLU A 61 -24.25 -12.05 -29.55
CA GLU A 61 -23.01 -12.69 -29.20
C GLU A 61 -23.26 -13.96 -28.39
N ASP A 62 -22.43 -14.97 -28.58
CA ASP A 62 -22.38 -16.14 -27.71
C ASP A 62 -21.73 -15.81 -26.34
N VAL A 63 -21.90 -16.70 -25.38
CA VAL A 63 -21.37 -16.51 -24.01
C VAL A 63 -19.85 -16.37 -24.02
N THR A 64 -19.15 -17.09 -24.91
CA THR A 64 -17.68 -16.98 -25.05
C THR A 64 -17.26 -15.56 -25.44
N ASN A 65 -17.96 -14.94 -26.40
CA ASN A 65 -17.69 -13.56 -26.81
C ASN A 65 -18.03 -12.57 -25.71
N ILE A 66 -19.12 -12.79 -24.98
CA ILE A 66 -19.47 -11.96 -23.79
C ILE A 66 -18.35 -12.02 -22.75
N ILE A 67 -17.83 -13.22 -22.46
CA ILE A 67 -16.71 -13.41 -21.54
C ILE A 67 -15.47 -12.67 -22.03
N LEU A 68 -15.11 -12.78 -23.30
CA LEU A 68 -13.95 -12.08 -23.88
C LEU A 68 -14.06 -10.57 -23.77
N ASN A 69 -15.26 -10.02 -23.91
CA ASN A 69 -15.50 -8.59 -23.76
C ASN A 69 -15.47 -8.17 -22.29
N LEU A 70 -16.03 -8.98 -21.37
CA LEU A 70 -15.99 -8.73 -19.94
C LEU A 70 -14.56 -8.71 -19.38
N LYS A 71 -13.66 -9.55 -19.86
CA LYS A 71 -12.22 -9.54 -19.49
C LYS A 71 -11.51 -8.23 -19.81
N GLN A 72 -12.05 -7.43 -20.74
CA GLN A 72 -11.47 -6.15 -21.13
C GLN A 72 -11.94 -4.99 -20.25
N VAL A 73 -12.97 -5.18 -19.41
CA VAL A 73 -13.45 -4.16 -18.48
C VAL A 73 -12.38 -3.88 -17.44
N ARG A 74 -12.11 -2.59 -17.18
CA ARG A 74 -11.12 -2.13 -16.22
C ARG A 74 -11.79 -1.41 -15.08
N PHE A 75 -11.36 -1.76 -13.88
CA PHE A 75 -11.92 -1.26 -12.62
C PHE A 75 -10.89 -0.46 -11.85
N LYS A 76 -11.34 0.64 -11.25
CA LYS A 76 -10.59 1.42 -10.27
C LYS A 76 -11.33 1.39 -8.96
N GLN A 77 -10.64 1.05 -7.88
CA GLN A 77 -11.19 1.12 -6.54
C GLN A 77 -11.40 2.59 -6.13
N VAL A 78 -12.57 2.89 -5.62
CA VAL A 78 -12.95 4.21 -5.10
C VAL A 78 -12.99 4.20 -3.58
N VAL A 79 -13.40 3.08 -2.97
CA VAL A 79 -13.52 2.90 -1.53
C VAL A 79 -12.56 1.81 -1.07
N GLU A 80 -11.61 2.14 -0.20
CA GLU A 80 -10.51 1.26 0.22
C GLU A 80 -10.97 -0.03 0.96
N GLU A 81 -12.17 -0.04 1.52
CA GLU A 81 -12.70 -1.19 2.28
C GLU A 81 -13.25 -2.32 1.40
N PHE A 82 -13.45 -2.08 0.09
CA PHE A 82 -14.02 -3.06 -0.83
C PHE A 82 -12.93 -3.84 -1.56
N GLU A 83 -12.62 -5.05 -1.10
CA GLU A 83 -11.72 -5.97 -1.83
C GLU A 83 -12.48 -6.86 -2.83
N ASN A 84 -13.76 -7.14 -2.57
CA ASN A 84 -14.64 -7.96 -3.40
C ASN A 84 -16.02 -7.34 -3.49
N GLU A 85 -16.61 -7.34 -4.68
CA GLU A 85 -17.99 -6.87 -4.88
C GLU A 85 -18.73 -7.80 -5.84
N LYS A 86 -19.95 -8.20 -5.45
CA LYS A 86 -20.83 -8.98 -6.31
C LYS A 86 -22.04 -8.13 -6.68
N VAL A 87 -22.30 -8.02 -7.96
CA VAL A 87 -23.43 -7.25 -8.50
C VAL A 87 -24.29 -8.09 -9.41
N SER A 88 -25.60 -7.88 -9.30
CA SER A 88 -26.62 -8.47 -10.17
C SER A 88 -27.21 -7.38 -11.07
N ILE A 89 -27.11 -7.56 -12.37
CA ILE A 89 -27.49 -6.59 -13.37
C ILE A 89 -28.59 -7.21 -14.24
N THR A 90 -29.67 -6.47 -14.41
CA THR A 90 -30.73 -6.83 -15.38
C THR A 90 -30.70 -5.80 -16.50
N VAL A 91 -30.44 -6.28 -17.72
CA VAL A 91 -30.41 -5.47 -18.93
C VAL A 91 -31.74 -5.69 -19.67
N GLU A 92 -32.54 -4.65 -19.73
CA GLU A 92 -33.85 -4.65 -20.41
C GLU A 92 -34.03 -3.39 -21.23
N ASN A 93 -34.77 -3.48 -22.30
CA ASN A 93 -35.11 -2.33 -23.17
C ASN A 93 -33.89 -1.57 -23.74
N SER A 94 -32.76 -2.26 -23.89
CA SER A 94 -31.54 -1.73 -24.48
C SER A 94 -31.09 -2.60 -25.63
N THR A 95 -30.56 -1.98 -26.70
CA THR A 95 -29.97 -2.70 -27.81
C THR A 95 -28.51 -3.06 -27.61
N GLU A 96 -27.86 -2.43 -26.65
CA GLU A 96 -26.45 -2.66 -26.31
C GLU A 96 -26.27 -2.74 -24.80
N PHE A 97 -25.47 -3.67 -24.34
CA PHE A 97 -24.98 -3.73 -22.97
C PHE A 97 -23.53 -3.26 -22.96
N LYS A 98 -23.26 -2.18 -22.23
CA LYS A 98 -21.95 -1.56 -22.14
C LYS A 98 -21.33 -1.75 -20.75
N ALA A 99 -20.01 -1.66 -20.68
CA ALA A 99 -19.29 -1.68 -19.41
C ALA A 99 -19.74 -0.58 -18.44
N GLY A 100 -20.15 0.59 -18.96
CA GLY A 100 -20.72 1.68 -18.15
C GLY A 100 -22.02 1.32 -17.43
N ASP A 101 -22.78 0.34 -17.96
CA ASP A 101 -23.99 -0.14 -17.28
C ASP A 101 -23.64 -0.95 -16.04
N ILE A 102 -22.53 -1.66 -16.03
CA ILE A 102 -21.99 -2.34 -14.82
C ILE A 102 -21.70 -1.28 -13.74
N GLY A 103 -21.06 -0.18 -14.13
CA GLY A 103 -20.69 0.91 -13.22
C GLY A 103 -21.85 1.53 -12.43
N LYS A 104 -23.09 1.46 -12.96
CA LYS A 104 -24.28 1.98 -12.29
C LYS A 104 -24.68 1.18 -11.04
N TYR A 105 -24.26 -0.06 -10.94
CA TYR A 105 -24.58 -0.99 -9.85
C TYR A 105 -23.42 -1.16 -8.87
N LEU A 106 -22.21 -0.66 -9.21
CA LEU A 106 -21.03 -0.72 -8.36
C LEU A 106 -21.02 0.40 -7.33
N THR A 107 -20.60 0.07 -6.13
CA THR A 107 -20.43 1.01 -5.01
C THR A 107 -18.96 1.24 -4.67
N GLY A 108 -18.15 0.20 -4.72
CA GLY A 108 -16.71 0.24 -4.38
C GLY A 108 -15.79 0.53 -5.55
N PHE A 109 -16.27 0.38 -6.78
CA PHE A 109 -15.45 0.47 -7.99
C PHE A 109 -16.04 1.40 -9.04
N GLU A 110 -15.15 2.00 -9.82
CA GLU A 110 -15.46 2.78 -11.01
C GLU A 110 -14.98 2.04 -12.26
N VAL A 111 -15.77 2.07 -13.33
CA VAL A 111 -15.41 1.49 -14.63
C VAL A 111 -14.66 2.52 -15.46
N LEU A 112 -13.42 2.21 -15.84
CA LEU A 112 -12.54 3.14 -16.57
C LEU A 112 -12.80 3.20 -18.09
N ASN A 113 -13.45 2.19 -18.66
CA ASN A 113 -13.77 2.09 -20.08
C ASN A 113 -15.29 1.88 -20.32
N PRO A 114 -16.13 2.86 -19.94
CA PRO A 114 -17.60 2.72 -19.95
C PRO A 114 -18.19 2.50 -21.36
N GLU A 115 -17.50 2.95 -22.41
CA GLU A 115 -17.98 2.83 -23.79
C GLU A 115 -17.77 1.44 -24.42
N LEU A 116 -17.07 0.53 -23.71
CA LEU A 116 -16.85 -0.84 -24.19
C LEU A 116 -18.18 -1.57 -24.29
N VAL A 117 -18.53 -2.00 -25.50
CA VAL A 117 -19.72 -2.83 -25.74
C VAL A 117 -19.42 -4.28 -25.37
N ILE A 118 -20.24 -4.85 -24.50
CA ILE A 118 -20.12 -6.24 -24.03
C ILE A 118 -20.91 -7.16 -24.95
N CYS A 119 -22.18 -6.81 -25.23
CA CYS A 119 -23.01 -7.55 -26.19
C CYS A 119 -24.15 -6.68 -26.71
N HIS A 120 -24.79 -7.16 -27.83
CA HIS A 120 -25.95 -6.56 -28.42
C HIS A 120 -27.19 -7.40 -28.14
N LEU A 121 -28.28 -6.75 -27.76
CA LEU A 121 -29.55 -7.38 -27.45
C LEU A 121 -30.64 -7.00 -28.47
N ASP A 122 -31.58 -7.90 -28.68
CA ASP A 122 -32.82 -7.58 -29.36
C ASP A 122 -33.69 -6.68 -28.49
N ALA A 123 -34.48 -5.81 -29.09
CA ALA A 123 -35.30 -4.81 -28.41
C ALA A 123 -36.28 -5.37 -27.34
N LYS A 124 -36.59 -6.67 -27.39
CA LYS A 124 -37.45 -7.38 -26.43
C LYS A 124 -36.71 -8.38 -25.53
N ALA A 125 -35.39 -8.50 -25.70
CA ALA A 125 -34.59 -9.40 -24.90
C ALA A 125 -34.39 -8.82 -23.48
N SER A 126 -34.37 -9.70 -22.51
CA SER A 126 -33.95 -9.41 -21.14
C SER A 126 -32.84 -10.37 -20.76
N MET A 127 -31.74 -9.85 -20.25
CA MET A 127 -30.61 -10.64 -19.79
C MET A 127 -30.29 -10.26 -18.35
N GLN A 128 -30.25 -11.27 -17.49
CA GLN A 128 -29.77 -11.11 -16.12
C GLN A 128 -28.36 -11.71 -16.01
N ILE A 129 -27.43 -10.91 -15.52
CA ILE A 129 -26.03 -11.30 -15.29
C ILE A 129 -25.59 -10.91 -13.88
N ASP A 130 -25.03 -11.85 -13.16
CA ASP A 130 -24.32 -11.64 -11.91
C ASP A 130 -22.82 -11.62 -12.20
N ILE A 131 -22.11 -10.65 -11.66
CA ILE A 131 -20.67 -10.43 -11.88
C ILE A 131 -20.02 -10.32 -10.51
N THR A 132 -18.92 -11.03 -10.30
CA THR A 132 -18.09 -10.89 -9.11
C THR A 132 -16.76 -10.28 -9.49
N ILE A 133 -16.41 -9.18 -8.83
CA ILE A 133 -15.14 -8.48 -8.96
C ILE A 133 -14.33 -8.80 -7.72
N ASN A 134 -13.05 -9.11 -7.87
CA ASN A 134 -12.15 -9.31 -6.76
C ASN A 134 -10.78 -8.67 -6.99
N LYS A 135 -10.03 -8.55 -5.92
CA LYS A 135 -8.63 -8.12 -5.92
C LYS A 135 -7.73 -9.32 -6.22
N GLY A 136 -6.72 -9.10 -7.04
CA GLY A 136 -5.73 -10.12 -7.35
C GLY A 136 -4.46 -9.55 -7.93
N ARG A 137 -3.58 -10.41 -8.41
CA ARG A 137 -2.26 -10.04 -8.90
C ARG A 137 -1.94 -10.79 -10.19
N GLY A 138 -1.44 -10.05 -11.19
CA GLY A 138 -1.01 -10.62 -12.45
C GLY A 138 -2.16 -11.18 -13.29
N TYR A 139 -2.04 -12.42 -13.71
CA TYR A 139 -3.04 -13.16 -14.48
C TYR A 139 -3.40 -14.47 -13.74
N VAL A 140 -4.69 -14.70 -13.58
CA VAL A 140 -5.23 -15.91 -12.94
C VAL A 140 -6.15 -16.60 -13.94
N PRO A 141 -5.86 -17.86 -14.31
CA PRO A 141 -6.70 -18.61 -15.24
C PRO A 141 -8.04 -19.01 -14.59
N ALA A 142 -9.05 -19.26 -15.43
CA ALA A 142 -10.39 -19.68 -14.99
C ALA A 142 -10.38 -20.95 -14.11
N GLU A 143 -9.44 -21.85 -14.34
CA GLU A 143 -9.28 -23.09 -13.55
C GLU A 143 -8.99 -22.80 -12.08
N GLU A 144 -8.16 -21.81 -11.78
CA GLU A 144 -7.87 -21.35 -10.41
C GLU A 144 -9.06 -20.57 -9.83
N ASN A 145 -9.74 -19.76 -10.65
CA ASN A 145 -10.94 -19.05 -10.24
C ASN A 145 -12.14 -19.97 -9.94
N ARG A 146 -12.08 -21.23 -10.33
CA ARG A 146 -13.11 -22.22 -10.02
C ARG A 146 -13.30 -22.45 -8.52
N GLU A 147 -12.29 -22.22 -7.70
CA GLU A 147 -12.39 -22.31 -6.24
C GLU A 147 -13.40 -21.30 -5.65
N PHE A 148 -13.64 -20.19 -6.36
CA PHE A 148 -14.63 -19.18 -5.96
C PHE A 148 -16.05 -19.50 -6.42
N CYS A 149 -16.25 -20.57 -7.21
CA CYS A 149 -17.56 -20.99 -7.69
C CYS A 149 -18.28 -21.82 -6.63
N THR A 150 -19.30 -21.26 -6.01
CA THR A 150 -20.14 -21.93 -5.01
C THR A 150 -21.26 -22.75 -5.65
N ASP A 151 -21.72 -22.36 -6.83
CA ASP A 151 -22.84 -22.95 -7.54
C ASP A 151 -22.41 -23.51 -8.91
N VAL A 152 -23.12 -24.54 -9.40
CA VAL A 152 -22.83 -25.20 -10.70
C VAL A 152 -23.00 -24.23 -11.88
N ASN A 153 -23.89 -23.26 -11.77
CA ASN A 153 -24.21 -22.30 -12.83
C ASN A 153 -23.32 -21.04 -12.82
N VAL A 154 -22.32 -20.99 -11.95
CA VAL A 154 -21.33 -19.91 -11.92
C VAL A 154 -20.16 -20.29 -12.81
N LEU A 155 -19.89 -19.47 -13.80
CA LEU A 155 -18.80 -19.66 -14.73
C LEU A 155 -17.56 -18.90 -14.25
N PRO A 156 -16.44 -19.59 -13.98
CA PRO A 156 -15.16 -18.94 -13.72
C PRO A 156 -14.62 -18.36 -15.02
N ILE A 157 -14.01 -17.20 -14.97
CA ILE A 157 -13.35 -16.59 -16.12
C ILE A 157 -11.90 -16.24 -15.77
N ASP A 158 -11.04 -16.15 -16.79
CA ASP A 158 -9.68 -15.70 -16.59
C ASP A 158 -9.68 -14.21 -16.18
N SER A 159 -8.89 -13.90 -15.18
CA SER A 159 -8.80 -12.56 -14.61
C SER A 159 -7.46 -11.91 -14.92
N ILE A 160 -7.49 -10.72 -15.51
CA ILE A 160 -6.30 -9.90 -15.81
C ILE A 160 -6.25 -8.76 -14.81
N TYR A 161 -5.54 -8.97 -13.70
CA TYR A 161 -5.45 -8.00 -12.60
C TYR A 161 -4.42 -6.91 -12.85
N THR A 162 -3.41 -7.16 -13.71
CA THR A 162 -2.33 -6.20 -13.91
C THR A 162 -2.84 -4.85 -14.43
N PRO A 163 -2.54 -3.75 -13.70
CA PRO A 163 -2.91 -2.40 -14.14
C PRO A 163 -1.96 -1.84 -15.21
N ILE A 164 -0.89 -2.55 -15.52
CA ILE A 164 0.14 -2.09 -16.44
C ILE A 164 -0.07 -2.70 -17.82
N ARG A 165 -0.21 -1.84 -18.83
CA ARG A 165 -0.36 -2.27 -20.23
C ARG A 165 0.98 -2.48 -20.91
N ASN A 166 1.93 -1.58 -20.70
CA ASN A 166 3.24 -1.67 -21.34
C ASN A 166 4.34 -1.04 -20.48
N VAL A 167 5.53 -1.63 -20.52
CA VAL A 167 6.75 -1.08 -19.90
C VAL A 167 7.89 -1.22 -20.89
N LYS A 168 8.53 -0.10 -21.21
CA LYS A 168 9.73 -0.05 -22.01
C LYS A 168 10.84 0.65 -21.24
N TYR A 169 12.06 0.13 -21.33
CA TYR A 169 13.23 0.81 -20.79
C TYR A 169 14.37 0.85 -21.82
N SER A 170 15.21 1.86 -21.70
CA SER A 170 16.44 2.00 -22.44
C SER A 170 17.54 2.52 -21.52
N VAL A 171 18.75 2.06 -21.77
CA VAL A 171 19.95 2.48 -21.05
C VAL A 171 20.91 3.14 -22.03
N GLU A 172 21.37 4.32 -21.68
CA GLU A 172 22.33 5.10 -22.47
C GLU A 172 23.51 5.49 -21.59
N PRO A 173 24.73 5.58 -22.16
CA PRO A 173 25.88 6.08 -21.42
C PRO A 173 25.65 7.55 -21.02
N TYR A 174 26.02 7.88 -19.79
CA TYR A 174 25.89 9.22 -19.24
C TYR A 174 27.23 9.74 -18.72
N ARG A 175 27.58 10.95 -19.09
CA ARG A 175 28.85 11.59 -18.68
C ARG A 175 28.65 12.39 -17.41
N VAL A 176 29.51 12.12 -16.42
CA VAL A 176 29.67 12.91 -15.20
C VAL A 176 31.06 13.43 -15.14
N GLU A 177 31.24 14.72 -15.32
CA GLU A 177 32.57 15.39 -15.40
C GLU A 177 33.50 14.76 -16.43
N GLN A 178 34.55 14.06 -15.97
CA GLN A 178 35.55 13.39 -16.84
C GLN A 178 35.21 11.89 -17.05
N LYS A 179 34.28 11.31 -16.30
CA LYS A 179 33.88 9.91 -16.43
C LYS A 179 32.68 9.78 -17.37
N THR A 180 32.78 8.86 -18.32
CA THR A 180 31.73 8.60 -19.34
C THR A 180 31.03 7.28 -19.16
N ASP A 181 31.28 6.56 -18.07
CA ASP A 181 30.92 5.16 -17.89
C ASP A 181 29.61 4.98 -17.09
N TYR A 182 28.99 6.08 -16.66
CA TYR A 182 27.71 6.03 -15.95
C TYR A 182 26.56 5.68 -16.88
N ASP A 183 25.52 5.06 -16.30
CA ASP A 183 24.28 4.73 -16.99
C ASP A 183 23.21 5.82 -16.77
N LYS A 184 22.44 6.07 -17.84
CA LYS A 184 21.17 6.79 -17.81
C LYS A 184 20.06 5.82 -18.16
N LEU A 185 19.20 5.51 -17.20
CA LEU A 185 18.05 4.67 -17.39
C LEU A 185 16.82 5.55 -17.71
N SER A 186 16.21 5.30 -18.87
CA SER A 186 14.90 5.85 -19.23
C SER A 186 13.87 4.75 -19.17
N LEU A 187 12.77 4.96 -18.42
CA LEU A 187 11.68 4.01 -18.22
C LEU A 187 10.36 4.65 -18.66
N GLU A 188 9.66 3.99 -19.58
CA GLU A 188 8.34 4.38 -20.05
C GLU A 188 7.32 3.37 -19.52
N VAL A 189 6.29 3.85 -18.82
CA VAL A 189 5.24 3.03 -18.21
C VAL A 189 3.90 3.50 -18.72
N THR A 190 3.10 2.56 -19.26
CA THR A 190 1.72 2.80 -19.68
C THR A 190 0.80 2.00 -18.81
N THR A 191 -0.16 2.66 -18.15
CA THR A 191 -1.16 2.05 -17.28
C THR A 191 -2.53 2.00 -17.95
N ASP A 192 -3.48 1.35 -17.34
CA ASP A 192 -4.89 1.35 -17.75
C ASP A 192 -5.70 2.51 -17.13
N GLY A 193 -5.09 3.28 -16.21
CA GLY A 193 -5.70 4.41 -15.52
C GLY A 193 -6.16 4.09 -14.10
N SER A 194 -6.16 2.83 -13.67
CA SER A 194 -6.50 2.43 -12.28
C SER A 194 -5.47 2.93 -11.28
N ILE A 195 -4.21 2.99 -11.69
CA ILE A 195 -3.08 3.52 -10.92
C ILE A 195 -2.28 4.51 -11.76
N SER A 196 -1.77 5.58 -11.14
CA SER A 196 -0.88 6.50 -11.83
C SER A 196 0.48 5.85 -12.12
N PRO A 197 1.15 6.17 -13.26
CA PRO A 197 2.47 5.60 -13.56
C PRO A 197 3.51 5.85 -12.47
N LYS A 198 3.42 6.99 -11.78
CA LYS A 198 4.31 7.36 -10.66
C LYS A 198 4.09 6.44 -9.44
N ASP A 199 2.84 6.18 -9.10
CA ASP A 199 2.53 5.35 -7.94
C ASP A 199 2.77 3.87 -8.25
N ALA A 200 2.49 3.42 -9.48
CA ALA A 200 2.87 2.10 -9.97
C ALA A 200 4.37 1.84 -9.82
N LEU A 201 5.20 2.81 -10.18
CA LEU A 201 6.66 2.70 -10.05
C LEU A 201 7.09 2.63 -8.57
N LYS A 202 6.48 3.42 -7.69
CA LYS A 202 6.76 3.36 -6.25
C LYS A 202 6.37 2.00 -5.65
N GLU A 203 5.19 1.48 -6.00
CA GLU A 203 4.75 0.18 -5.51
C GLU A 203 5.66 -0.94 -6.02
N ALA A 204 6.06 -0.90 -7.29
CA ALA A 204 7.03 -1.85 -7.83
C ALA A 204 8.39 -1.80 -7.10
N ALA A 205 8.86 -0.59 -6.76
CA ALA A 205 10.09 -0.41 -5.99
C ALA A 205 9.95 -0.96 -4.56
N LYS A 206 8.83 -0.73 -3.88
CA LYS A 206 8.56 -1.31 -2.55
C LYS A 206 8.60 -2.84 -2.57
N ILE A 207 7.97 -3.46 -3.58
CA ILE A 207 7.98 -4.92 -3.75
C ILE A 207 9.42 -5.44 -3.91
N LEU A 208 10.26 -4.77 -4.72
CA LEU A 208 11.66 -5.13 -4.88
C LEU A 208 12.44 -5.02 -3.58
N ILE A 209 12.33 -3.90 -2.89
CA ILE A 209 12.99 -3.66 -1.60
C ILE A 209 12.59 -4.75 -0.60
N TYR A 210 11.31 -5.03 -0.46
CA TYR A 210 10.81 -6.08 0.45
C TYR A 210 11.46 -7.44 0.17
N HIS A 211 11.54 -7.84 -1.12
CA HIS A 211 12.15 -9.12 -1.48
C HIS A 211 13.68 -9.13 -1.30
N PHE A 212 14.36 -8.01 -1.58
CA PHE A 212 15.80 -7.91 -1.35
C PHE A 212 16.16 -7.94 0.15
N MET A 213 15.32 -7.38 1.00
CA MET A 213 15.49 -7.46 2.46
C MET A 213 15.52 -8.89 2.99
N LEU A 214 14.88 -9.87 2.29
CA LEU A 214 14.94 -11.29 2.67
C LEU A 214 16.35 -11.90 2.50
N PHE A 215 17.23 -11.28 1.70
CA PHE A 215 18.61 -11.71 1.46
C PHE A 215 19.64 -10.95 2.29
N SER A 216 19.19 -9.97 3.09
CA SER A 216 20.02 -9.20 3.99
C SER A 216 19.72 -9.60 5.43
N ASP A 217 20.75 -9.98 6.19
CA ASP A 217 20.64 -10.30 7.62
C ASP A 217 20.47 -9.03 8.48
N GLU A 218 20.76 -7.87 7.91
CA GLU A 218 20.61 -6.57 8.56
C GLU A 218 19.27 -5.93 8.16
N LYS A 219 18.61 -5.28 9.10
CA LYS A 219 17.55 -4.33 8.77
C LYS A 219 18.21 -3.20 7.98
N ILE A 220 18.05 -3.23 6.66
CA ILE A 220 18.52 -2.13 5.81
C ILE A 220 17.68 -0.91 6.16
N THR A 221 18.17 -0.10 7.06
CA THR A 221 17.75 1.28 7.18
C THR A 221 18.26 1.93 5.89
N LEU A 222 17.35 2.46 5.07
CA LEU A 222 17.73 3.23 3.87
C LEU A 222 18.32 4.57 4.35
N GLU A 223 19.55 4.52 4.83
CA GLU A 223 20.33 5.70 5.16
C GLU A 223 20.81 6.32 3.85
N ASN A 224 20.36 7.55 3.62
CA ASN A 224 21.03 8.39 2.62
C ASN A 224 22.47 8.61 3.10
N PRO A 225 23.51 8.26 2.29
CA PRO A 225 24.90 8.45 2.70
C PRO A 225 25.26 9.90 3.03
N ASP A 226 24.43 10.87 2.66
CA ASP A 226 24.58 12.30 2.99
C ASP A 226 23.96 12.71 4.34
N GLN A 227 23.39 11.76 5.14
CA GLN A 227 22.76 12.01 6.43
C GLN A 227 23.34 11.18 7.60
N GLU A 228 24.57 10.69 7.48
CA GLU A 228 25.25 9.94 8.56
C GLU A 228 25.39 10.71 9.90
N GLY A 229 25.01 11.96 9.96
CA GLY A 229 25.06 12.79 11.18
C GLY A 229 23.73 12.93 11.94
N ASN A 230 22.57 12.55 11.35
CA ASN A 230 21.26 12.90 11.95
C ASN A 230 20.39 11.70 12.34
N GLN A 231 20.66 10.47 11.90
CA GLN A 231 19.74 9.32 12.14
C GLN A 231 20.06 8.57 13.44
N GLU A 232 21.33 8.47 13.88
CA GLU A 232 21.63 8.00 15.23
C GLU A 232 21.00 8.93 16.29
N PHE A 233 20.97 10.24 16.00
CA PHE A 233 20.30 11.21 16.86
C PHE A 233 18.77 11.04 16.86
N ASP A 234 18.14 10.62 15.74
CA ASP A 234 16.69 10.46 15.67
C ASP A 234 16.20 9.16 16.34
N GLU A 235 16.92 8.05 16.25
CA GLU A 235 16.57 6.80 16.99
C GLU A 235 16.78 6.96 18.49
N GLU A 236 17.89 7.55 18.93
CA GLU A 236 18.11 7.88 20.34
C GLU A 236 17.06 8.85 20.86
N VAL A 237 16.70 9.87 20.09
CA VAL A 237 15.66 10.83 20.41
C VAL A 237 14.28 10.15 20.48
N LEU A 238 13.97 9.22 19.56
CA LEU A 238 12.69 8.50 19.53
C LEU A 238 12.59 7.50 20.72
N HIS A 239 13.66 6.78 20.98
CA HIS A 239 13.77 5.88 22.13
C HIS A 239 13.65 6.66 23.46
N MET A 240 14.38 7.79 23.56
CA MET A 240 14.31 8.65 24.74
C MET A 240 12.91 9.26 24.90
N ARG A 241 12.25 9.65 23.81
CA ARG A 241 10.88 10.17 23.82
C ARG A 241 9.86 9.13 24.31
N GLN A 242 9.99 7.87 23.90
CA GLN A 242 9.16 6.77 24.40
C GLN A 242 9.41 6.53 25.88
N LEU A 243 10.68 6.55 26.29
CA LEU A 243 11.10 6.33 27.68
C LEU A 243 10.57 7.44 28.60
N LEU A 244 10.65 8.70 28.16
CA LEU A 244 10.13 9.86 28.91
C LEU A 244 8.59 9.88 29.01
N LYS A 245 7.85 9.28 28.06
CA LYS A 245 6.39 9.12 28.12
C LYS A 245 5.93 7.96 29.02
N THR A 246 6.84 7.11 29.50
CA THR A 246 6.48 5.98 30.37
C THR A 246 5.93 6.49 31.71
N LYS A 247 4.83 5.90 32.15
CA LYS A 247 4.20 6.26 33.43
C LYS A 247 4.99 5.70 34.59
N LEU A 248 5.17 6.50 35.64
CA LEU A 248 5.88 6.10 36.85
C LEU A 248 5.21 4.93 37.60
N VAL A 249 3.92 4.67 37.36
CA VAL A 249 3.16 3.55 37.91
C VAL A 249 3.65 2.20 37.36
N ASP A 250 4.16 2.19 36.12
CA ASP A 250 4.65 0.98 35.46
C ASP A 250 6.12 0.67 35.80
N MET A 251 6.73 1.53 36.60
CA MET A 251 8.09 1.37 37.10
C MET A 251 8.11 0.76 38.51
N ASN A 252 9.14 -0.03 38.81
CA ASN A 252 9.30 -0.72 40.10
C ASN A 252 9.64 0.25 41.24
N LEU A 253 8.77 1.23 41.51
CA LEU A 253 8.90 2.19 42.61
C LEU A 253 8.08 1.75 43.82
N SER A 254 8.54 2.11 44.99
CA SER A 254 7.77 1.83 46.23
C SER A 254 6.45 2.60 46.24
N VAL A 255 5.39 2.00 46.78
CA VAL A 255 4.05 2.60 46.89
C VAL A 255 4.10 3.98 47.56
N ARG A 256 5.09 4.16 48.48
CA ARG A 256 5.27 5.44 49.18
C ARG A 256 5.85 6.52 48.27
N ALA A 257 6.82 6.19 47.40
CA ALA A 257 7.39 7.11 46.44
C ALA A 257 6.33 7.51 45.38
N LEU A 258 5.58 6.54 44.84
CA LEU A 258 4.48 6.77 43.90
C LEU A 258 3.40 7.68 44.46
N ASN A 259 2.97 7.48 45.69
CA ASN A 259 1.94 8.33 46.32
C ASN A 259 2.41 9.75 46.52
N CYS A 260 3.69 9.96 46.83
CA CYS A 260 4.26 11.30 46.97
C CYS A 260 4.39 12.03 45.62
N LEU A 261 4.76 11.31 44.55
CA LEU A 261 4.85 11.85 43.17
C LEU A 261 3.47 12.19 42.59
N LYS A 262 2.47 11.31 42.78
CA LYS A 262 1.08 11.58 42.43
C LYS A 262 0.49 12.81 43.13
N ALA A 263 0.82 13.00 44.41
CA ALA A 263 0.38 14.16 45.18
C ALA A 263 1.03 15.48 44.71
N ALA A 264 2.08 15.39 43.90
CA ALA A 264 2.79 16.51 43.30
C ALA A 264 2.48 16.65 41.78
N ASP A 265 1.45 15.93 41.26
CA ASP A 265 1.06 15.88 39.83
C ASP A 265 2.21 15.48 38.90
N VAL A 266 3.10 14.57 39.34
CA VAL A 266 4.18 13.99 38.54
C VAL A 266 3.76 12.59 38.13
N GLU A 267 3.37 12.40 36.88
CA GLU A 267 2.82 11.12 36.39
C GLU A 267 3.79 10.36 35.48
N THR A 268 4.62 11.09 34.72
CA THR A 268 5.53 10.50 33.73
C THR A 268 6.99 10.64 34.14
N LEU A 269 7.86 9.83 33.54
CA LEU A 269 9.30 9.94 33.73
C LEU A 269 9.82 11.32 33.23
N GLY A 270 9.22 11.85 32.17
CA GLY A 270 9.53 13.18 31.65
C GLY A 270 9.24 14.29 32.64
N ASP A 271 8.14 14.22 33.39
CA ASP A 271 7.83 15.18 34.44
C ASP A 271 8.85 15.08 35.57
N LEU A 272 9.23 13.85 35.97
CA LEU A 272 10.18 13.61 37.05
C LEU A 272 11.57 14.19 36.76
N VAL A 273 12.08 14.01 35.55
CA VAL A 273 13.43 14.41 35.13
C VAL A 273 13.59 15.96 35.08
N GLN A 274 12.50 16.70 34.94
CA GLN A 274 12.52 18.17 34.97
C GLN A 274 12.83 18.76 36.35
N TYR A 275 12.52 18.02 37.44
CA TYR A 275 12.76 18.50 38.79
C TYR A 275 14.22 18.32 39.21
N ASN A 276 14.70 19.24 40.03
CA ASN A 276 15.99 19.11 40.71
C ASN A 276 15.82 18.33 42.01
N LYS A 277 16.91 17.68 42.49
CA LYS A 277 16.92 16.94 43.77
C LYS A 277 16.45 17.79 44.95
N THR A 278 16.74 19.09 44.91
CA THR A 278 16.37 20.05 45.95
C THR A 278 14.88 20.36 45.97
N ASP A 279 14.21 20.28 44.84
CA ASP A 279 12.78 20.58 44.71
C ASP A 279 11.93 19.36 45.10
N LEU A 280 12.39 18.15 44.79
CA LEU A 280 11.76 16.91 45.24
C LEU A 280 11.75 16.75 46.76
N LEU A 281 12.79 17.23 47.46
CA LEU A 281 12.84 17.22 48.90
C LEU A 281 11.85 18.19 49.58
N LYS A 282 11.28 19.13 48.85
CA LYS A 282 10.21 20.03 49.31
C LYS A 282 8.83 19.40 49.32
N PHE A 283 8.67 18.23 48.63
CA PHE A 283 7.36 17.57 48.56
C PHE A 283 6.96 16.98 49.89
N ARG A 284 5.68 17.04 50.20
CA ARG A 284 5.13 16.58 51.48
C ARG A 284 5.31 15.05 51.60
N ASN A 285 5.92 14.62 52.71
CA ASN A 285 6.23 13.22 53.02
C ASN A 285 7.29 12.55 52.12
N PHE A 286 8.04 13.30 51.30
CA PHE A 286 9.14 12.78 50.52
C PHE A 286 10.45 12.77 51.31
N GLY A 287 11.05 11.58 51.46
CA GLY A 287 12.24 11.38 52.28
C GLY A 287 13.49 11.02 51.47
N LYS A 288 14.65 11.06 52.16
CA LYS A 288 15.96 10.72 51.54
C LYS A 288 15.99 9.30 50.93
N LYS A 289 15.25 8.33 51.51
CA LYS A 289 15.16 6.95 50.99
C LYS A 289 14.42 6.91 49.64
N SER A 290 13.34 7.67 49.49
CA SER A 290 12.61 7.77 48.21
C SER A 290 13.43 8.50 47.17
N LEU A 291 14.29 9.46 47.56
CA LEU A 291 15.20 10.12 46.64
C LEU A 291 16.28 9.17 46.10
N SER A 292 16.90 8.32 47.00
CA SER A 292 17.89 7.34 46.53
C SER A 292 17.28 6.30 45.62
N GLU A 293 16.04 5.88 45.87
CA GLU A 293 15.30 4.94 45.00
C GLU A 293 15.06 5.53 43.59
N LEU A 294 14.75 6.84 43.50
CA LEU A 294 14.62 7.53 42.20
C LEU A 294 15.96 7.79 41.51
N ASP A 295 17.02 8.08 42.29
CA ASP A 295 18.38 8.20 41.76
C ASP A 295 18.84 6.90 41.12
N ASP A 296 18.68 5.77 41.80
CA ASP A 296 19.07 4.44 41.32
C ASP A 296 18.28 4.07 40.05
N LEU A 297 16.99 4.45 39.99
CA LEU A 297 16.14 4.21 38.82
C LEU A 297 16.61 5.04 37.62
N LEU A 298 16.87 6.34 37.83
CA LEU A 298 17.32 7.23 36.75
C LEU A 298 18.73 6.87 36.26
N GLU A 299 19.62 6.47 37.14
CA GLU A 299 20.97 6.02 36.79
C GLU A 299 20.93 4.72 35.96
N GLY A 300 20.02 3.78 36.31
CA GLY A 300 19.77 2.56 35.54
C GLY A 300 19.20 2.83 34.11
N LEU A 301 18.59 4.01 33.88
CA LEU A 301 18.06 4.45 32.61
C LEU A 301 18.97 5.46 31.87
N ASN A 302 20.18 5.70 32.38
CA ASN A 302 21.13 6.72 31.91
C ASN A 302 20.52 8.15 31.87
N LEU A 303 19.65 8.46 32.84
CA LEU A 303 19.01 9.77 32.99
C LEU A 303 19.52 10.48 34.27
N SER A 304 19.39 11.81 34.32
CA SER A 304 19.72 12.60 35.51
C SER A 304 18.65 13.66 35.80
N PHE A 305 18.50 14.03 37.06
CA PHE A 305 17.62 15.12 37.45
C PHE A 305 18.07 16.46 36.85
N GLY A 306 17.09 17.30 36.45
CA GLY A 306 17.36 18.60 35.84
C GLY A 306 17.74 18.53 34.36
N THR A 307 17.43 17.41 33.67
CA THR A 307 17.67 17.28 32.25
C THR A 307 16.67 18.13 31.45
N ASP A 308 17.18 18.92 30.49
CA ASP A 308 16.35 19.72 29.60
C ASP A 308 15.66 18.82 28.55
N ILE A 309 14.34 18.65 28.69
CA ILE A 309 13.52 17.81 27.81
C ILE A 309 12.92 18.58 26.62
N SER A 310 13.16 19.90 26.50
CA SER A 310 12.65 20.72 25.40
C SER A 310 13.11 20.23 24.03
N LYS A 311 14.27 19.56 23.97
CA LYS A 311 14.81 18.90 22.76
C LYS A 311 13.94 17.75 22.24
N TYR A 312 13.17 17.11 23.11
CA TYR A 312 12.39 15.91 22.80
C TYR A 312 10.94 16.20 22.43
N LYS A 313 10.52 17.51 22.40
CA LYS A 313 9.17 17.97 21.99
C LYS A 313 8.06 17.06 22.54
N LEU A 314 8.00 16.90 23.85
CA LEU A 314 6.90 16.20 24.53
C LEU A 314 5.70 17.15 24.53
N ASP A 315 4.98 17.29 23.41
CA ASP A 315 3.74 18.04 23.37
C ASP A 315 2.72 17.35 24.28
N LYS A 316 2.08 18.14 25.11
CA LYS A 316 0.92 17.70 25.89
C LYS A 316 -0.23 17.46 24.89
N ASP A 317 -0.62 16.20 24.69
CA ASP A 317 -1.92 15.87 24.12
C ASP A 317 -3.03 16.19 25.14
#